data_32bbdaa548b1724c632c870e0a85b293
#
_entry.id   32bbdaa548b1724c632c870e0a85b293
#
_cell.length_a   1.000
_cell.length_b   1.000
_cell.length_c   1.000
_cell.angle_alpha   90.00
_cell.angle_beta   90.00
_cell.angle_gamma   90.00
#
_symmetry.space_group_name_H-M   'P 1'
#
loop_
_entity.id
_entity.type
_entity.pdbx_description
1 polymer ?
#
loop_
_entity_poly.entity_id
_entity_poly.type
_entity_poly.pdbx_seq_one_letter_code
_entity_poly.pdbx_strand_id
1 'polypeptide(L)'
;MDSDKKRLLVLIAILLGVVVFAVGVSFVLPLLERGGKLPSEISDARFRAGEISADVVRLSNEANDRIKALGALDASKEQEKAAGLIKEAEDKNKEAYEKAVALSNELAKMAEKLPEVQSEKVKQVLQQSITVEIALVTEFIQYSKDLNLFLDQVNEFISNSTPANRARLQSMEITVNERVGRINQLNEEFLRHMETLDKLTK
;
A
#
# COMPACT_ATOMS: atom_id res chain seq x y z
N MET A 1 -8.36 27.87 -22.38
CA MET A 1 -7.84 26.81 -21.50
C MET A 1 -8.78 25.65 -21.63
N ASP A 2 -8.28 24.56 -22.14
CA ASP A 2 -9.06 23.39 -22.54
C ASP A 2 -9.81 22.84 -21.32
N SER A 3 -11.16 22.85 -21.37
CA SER A 3 -12.05 22.31 -20.31
C SER A 3 -11.64 20.89 -19.88
N ASP A 4 -11.01 20.18 -20.78
CA ASP A 4 -10.60 18.80 -20.65
C ASP A 4 -9.37 18.61 -19.77
N LYS A 5 -8.42 19.55 -19.78
CA LYS A 5 -7.25 19.50 -18.88
C LYS A 5 -7.63 19.82 -17.43
N LYS A 6 -8.62 20.71 -17.21
CA LYS A 6 -9.18 20.94 -15.87
C LYS A 6 -9.93 19.71 -15.32
N ARG A 7 -10.67 19.00 -16.18
CA ARG A 7 -11.38 17.76 -15.78
C ARG A 7 -10.43 16.62 -15.45
N LEU A 8 -9.29 16.52 -16.17
CA LEU A 8 -8.26 15.55 -15.84
C LEU A 8 -7.64 15.79 -14.45
N LEU A 9 -7.37 17.05 -14.12
CA LEU A 9 -6.84 17.43 -12.82
C LEU A 9 -7.82 17.12 -11.67
N VAL A 10 -9.13 17.25 -11.94
CA VAL A 10 -10.18 16.82 -11.00
C VAL A 10 -10.22 15.28 -10.89
N LEU A 11 -10.02 14.54 -11.97
CA LEU A 11 -9.96 13.07 -11.98
C LEU A 11 -8.73 12.56 -11.20
N ILE A 12 -7.55 13.14 -11.40
CA ILE A 12 -6.35 12.81 -10.62
C ILE A 12 -6.56 13.10 -9.12
N ALA A 13 -7.33 14.14 -8.77
CA ALA A 13 -7.66 14.46 -7.37
C ALA A 13 -8.64 13.46 -6.72
N ILE A 14 -9.47 12.76 -7.50
CA ILE A 14 -10.40 11.72 -7.02
C ILE A 14 -9.68 10.38 -6.80
N LEU A 15 -8.53 10.15 -7.43
CA LEU A 15 -7.67 8.96 -7.31
C LEU A 15 -7.11 8.74 -5.90
N LEU A 16 -7.40 9.64 -5.00
CA LEU A 16 -6.91 9.66 -3.63
C LEU A 16 -7.86 8.96 -2.66
N GLY A 17 -8.37 7.82 -3.04
CA GLY A 17 -8.75 6.84 -2.05
C GLY A 17 -7.49 6.54 -1.23
N VAL A 18 -7.36 7.22 -0.07
CA VAL A 18 -6.28 7.03 0.88
C VAL A 18 -6.08 5.53 1.04
N VAL A 19 -4.93 5.01 0.57
CA VAL A 19 -4.50 3.67 0.94
C VAL A 19 -4.27 3.73 2.45
N VAL A 20 -5.33 3.45 3.22
CA VAL A 20 -5.27 3.42 4.67
C VAL A 20 -4.63 2.09 5.07
N PHE A 21 -3.35 1.93 4.78
CA PHE A 21 -2.48 0.99 5.50
C PHE A 21 -2.35 1.38 6.99
N ALA A 22 -3.13 2.38 7.42
CA ALA A 22 -2.83 3.22 8.58
C ALA A 22 -2.93 2.52 9.94
N VAL A 23 -3.33 1.26 10.05
CA VAL A 23 -3.70 0.75 11.38
C VAL A 23 -2.91 -0.46 11.85
N GLY A 24 -2.28 -1.22 10.96
CA GLY A 24 -1.47 -2.38 11.37
C GLY A 24 -0.32 -2.01 12.32
N VAL A 25 0.31 -0.87 12.08
CA VAL A 25 1.48 -0.43 12.85
C VAL A 25 1.14 0.05 14.26
N SER A 26 0.04 0.78 14.42
CA SER A 26 -0.35 1.32 15.74
C SER A 26 -0.82 0.26 16.72
N PHE A 27 -1.28 -0.89 16.23
CA PHE A 27 -1.71 -2.01 17.06
C PHE A 27 -0.61 -3.04 17.33
N VAL A 28 0.40 -3.13 16.47
CA VAL A 28 1.47 -4.12 16.61
C VAL A 28 2.45 -3.74 17.73
N LEU A 29 2.78 -2.46 17.89
CA LEU A 29 3.76 -2.00 18.87
C LEU A 29 3.36 -2.25 20.35
N PRO A 30 2.12 -2.01 20.80
CA PRO A 30 1.74 -2.26 22.20
C PRO A 30 1.63 -3.74 22.58
N LEU A 31 1.54 -4.64 21.59
CA LEU A 31 1.34 -6.08 21.78
C LEU A 31 2.64 -6.83 21.99
N LEU A 32 3.77 -6.25 21.62
CA LEU A 32 5.10 -6.83 21.77
C LEU A 32 5.55 -6.99 23.23
N GLU A 33 4.99 -6.16 24.13
CA GLU A 33 5.40 -6.18 25.53
C GLU A 33 4.74 -7.27 26.39
N ARG A 34 3.72 -8.00 25.88
CA ARG A 34 2.87 -8.91 26.69
C ARG A 34 2.77 -10.36 26.23
N GLY A 35 3.43 -10.74 25.15
CA GLY A 35 3.20 -12.05 24.51
C GLY A 35 4.11 -13.19 24.99
N GLY A 36 4.03 -13.60 26.24
CA GLY A 36 4.79 -14.77 26.77
C GLY A 36 4.40 -16.14 26.20
N LYS A 37 3.63 -16.21 25.09
CA LYS A 37 3.12 -17.46 24.49
C LYS A 37 3.58 -17.73 23.05
N LEU A 38 4.28 -16.79 22.42
CA LEU A 38 4.81 -16.98 21.07
C LEU A 38 6.32 -17.28 21.13
N PRO A 39 6.84 -18.15 20.24
CA PRO A 39 8.28 -18.31 20.05
C PRO A 39 8.96 -16.96 19.76
N SER A 40 10.18 -16.79 20.27
CA SER A 40 10.94 -15.54 20.11
C SER A 40 11.12 -15.15 18.64
N GLU A 41 11.39 -16.15 17.79
CA GLU A 41 11.60 -15.94 16.34
C GLU A 41 10.35 -15.38 15.65
N ILE A 42 9.15 -15.82 16.07
CA ILE A 42 7.89 -15.26 15.55
C ILE A 42 7.70 -13.83 16.06
N SER A 43 8.00 -13.59 17.35
CA SER A 43 7.89 -12.25 17.93
C SER A 43 8.84 -11.26 17.25
N ASP A 44 10.08 -11.66 16.99
CA ASP A 44 11.09 -10.83 16.33
C ASP A 44 10.73 -10.57 14.86
N ALA A 45 10.27 -11.60 14.12
CA ALA A 45 9.83 -11.43 12.73
C ALA A 45 8.60 -10.51 12.64
N ARG A 46 7.64 -10.63 13.58
CA ARG A 46 6.47 -9.77 13.70
C ARG A 46 6.86 -8.32 13.98
N PHE A 47 7.84 -8.10 14.86
CA PHE A 47 8.35 -6.76 15.13
C PHE A 47 8.93 -6.11 13.86
N ARG A 48 9.83 -6.83 13.16
CA ARG A 48 10.41 -6.33 11.90
C ARG A 48 9.35 -6.12 10.83
N ALA A 49 8.36 -7.01 10.72
CA ALA A 49 7.23 -6.84 9.81
C ALA A 49 6.46 -5.55 10.11
N GLY A 50 6.23 -5.22 11.38
CA GLY A 50 5.60 -3.98 11.82
C GLY A 50 6.37 -2.74 11.41
N GLU A 51 7.69 -2.71 11.61
CA GLU A 51 8.56 -1.59 11.19
C GLU A 51 8.54 -1.41 9.67
N ILE A 52 8.64 -2.52 8.92
CA ILE A 52 8.61 -2.47 7.45
C ILE A 52 7.23 -1.99 6.95
N SER A 53 6.14 -2.46 7.57
CA SER A 53 4.78 -2.00 7.22
C SER A 53 4.61 -0.50 7.44
N ALA A 54 5.18 0.05 8.53
CA ALA A 54 5.20 1.49 8.78
C ALA A 54 5.90 2.27 7.65
N ASP A 55 7.03 1.75 7.18
CA ASP A 55 7.75 2.34 6.05
C ASP A 55 6.91 2.30 4.77
N VAL A 56 6.24 1.18 4.46
CA VAL A 56 5.34 1.06 3.30
C VAL A 56 4.26 2.14 3.34
N VAL A 57 3.61 2.32 4.49
CA VAL A 57 2.57 3.35 4.70
C VAL A 57 3.11 4.75 4.50
N ARG A 58 4.22 5.08 5.14
CA ARG A 58 4.84 6.41 5.04
C ARG A 58 5.20 6.75 3.60
N LEU A 59 5.89 5.84 2.90
CA LEU A 59 6.32 6.03 1.52
C LEU A 59 5.14 6.14 0.55
N SER A 60 4.08 5.33 0.76
CA SER A 60 2.85 5.43 -0.03
C SER A 60 2.15 6.77 0.17
N ASN A 61 2.11 7.29 1.39
CA ASN A 61 1.55 8.61 1.68
C ASN A 61 2.38 9.72 1.02
N GLU A 62 3.71 9.63 1.06
CA GLU A 62 4.60 10.56 0.37
C GLU A 62 4.35 10.57 -1.15
N ALA A 63 4.21 9.38 -1.79
CA ALA A 63 3.85 9.27 -3.20
C ALA A 63 2.48 9.92 -3.48
N ASN A 64 1.46 9.63 -2.67
CA ASN A 64 0.13 10.21 -2.80
C ASN A 64 0.14 11.74 -2.65
N ASP A 65 0.95 12.29 -1.77
CA ASP A 65 1.06 13.74 -1.59
C ASP A 65 1.66 14.41 -2.84
N ARG A 66 2.59 13.75 -3.57
CA ARG A 66 3.11 14.21 -4.87
C ARG A 66 2.03 14.16 -5.95
N ILE A 67 1.22 13.11 -5.97
CA ILE A 67 0.07 12.97 -6.89
C ILE A 67 -0.98 14.06 -6.62
N LYS A 68 -1.27 14.36 -5.34
CA LYS A 68 -2.14 15.48 -4.96
C LYS A 68 -1.60 16.82 -5.45
N ALA A 69 -0.32 17.06 -5.21
CA ALA A 69 0.33 18.29 -5.67
C ALA A 69 0.28 18.41 -7.20
N LEU A 70 0.49 17.30 -7.93
CA LEU A 70 0.33 17.25 -9.39
C LEU A 70 -1.09 17.61 -9.81
N GLY A 71 -2.11 17.10 -9.12
CA GLY A 71 -3.53 17.42 -9.39
C GLY A 71 -3.89 18.88 -9.16
N ALA A 72 -3.12 19.62 -8.36
CA ALA A 72 -3.32 21.05 -8.11
C ALA A 72 -2.64 21.97 -9.16
N LEU A 73 -1.75 21.43 -10.02
CA LEU A 73 -1.02 22.22 -11.02
C LEU A 73 -1.85 22.50 -12.28
N ASP A 74 -1.55 23.63 -12.93
CA ASP A 74 -1.88 23.81 -14.35
C ASP A 74 -0.80 23.15 -15.22
N ALA A 75 -0.90 21.82 -15.39
CA ALA A 75 0.09 21.04 -16.11
C ALA A 75 0.36 21.52 -17.54
N SER A 76 -0.54 22.32 -18.13
CA SER A 76 -0.32 22.95 -19.45
C SER A 76 0.70 24.08 -19.43
N LYS A 77 0.91 24.69 -18.27
CA LYS A 77 1.85 25.82 -18.09
C LYS A 77 3.09 25.45 -17.28
N GLU A 78 2.98 24.39 -16.47
CA GLU A 78 4.00 23.98 -15.50
C GLU A 78 4.49 22.55 -15.80
N GLN A 79 4.74 22.22 -17.07
CA GLN A 79 5.10 20.85 -17.52
C GLN A 79 6.34 20.30 -16.82
N GLU A 80 7.39 21.10 -16.64
CA GLU A 80 8.62 20.69 -15.97
C GLU A 80 8.37 20.33 -14.49
N LYS A 81 7.57 21.14 -13.81
CA LYS A 81 7.19 20.90 -12.43
C LYS A 81 6.29 19.65 -12.29
N ALA A 82 5.36 19.47 -13.25
CA ALA A 82 4.52 18.28 -13.30
C ALA A 82 5.38 17.00 -13.48
N ALA A 83 6.33 17.01 -14.41
CA ALA A 83 7.26 15.90 -14.62
C ALA A 83 8.11 15.62 -13.37
N GLY A 84 8.56 16.66 -12.67
CA GLY A 84 9.26 16.51 -11.39
C GLY A 84 8.43 15.82 -10.33
N LEU A 85 7.16 16.21 -10.13
CA LEU A 85 6.26 15.59 -9.17
C LEU A 85 5.92 14.13 -9.52
N ILE A 86 5.77 13.81 -10.82
CA ILE A 86 5.56 12.44 -11.28
C ILE A 86 6.77 11.60 -10.90
N LYS A 87 7.98 12.04 -11.23
CA LYS A 87 9.20 11.32 -10.89
C LYS A 87 9.36 11.11 -9.38
N GLU A 88 9.09 12.13 -8.56
CA GLU A 88 9.14 11.99 -7.11
C GLU A 88 8.11 10.96 -6.61
N ALA A 89 6.90 10.93 -7.19
CA ALA A 89 5.87 9.94 -6.84
C ALA A 89 6.31 8.51 -7.22
N GLU A 90 6.89 8.33 -8.40
CA GLU A 90 7.44 7.04 -8.87
C GLU A 90 8.56 6.55 -7.97
N ASP A 91 9.51 7.43 -7.60
CA ASP A 91 10.63 7.08 -6.72
C ASP A 91 10.11 6.62 -5.35
N LYS A 92 9.13 7.33 -4.76
CA LYS A 92 8.51 6.93 -3.48
C LYS A 92 7.70 5.64 -3.58
N ASN A 93 6.98 5.44 -4.67
CA ASN A 93 6.24 4.21 -4.92
C ASN A 93 7.19 3.02 -5.10
N LYS A 94 8.33 3.20 -5.76
CA LYS A 94 9.38 2.18 -5.89
C LYS A 94 9.97 1.81 -4.53
N GLU A 95 10.33 2.79 -3.70
CA GLU A 95 10.79 2.54 -2.34
C GLU A 95 9.75 1.74 -1.53
N ALA A 96 8.46 2.10 -1.63
CA ALA A 96 7.36 1.38 -0.96
C ALA A 96 7.23 -0.06 -1.47
N TYR A 97 7.36 -0.28 -2.78
CA TYR A 97 7.38 -1.61 -3.39
C TYR A 97 8.52 -2.48 -2.83
N GLU A 98 9.73 -1.95 -2.74
CA GLU A 98 10.89 -2.69 -2.20
C GLU A 98 10.67 -3.07 -0.73
N LYS A 99 10.06 -2.17 0.06
CA LYS A 99 9.65 -2.47 1.45
C LYS A 99 8.56 -3.55 1.51
N ALA A 100 7.58 -3.52 0.62
CA ALA A 100 6.54 -4.56 0.57
C ALA A 100 7.12 -5.94 0.23
N VAL A 101 8.11 -6.02 -0.66
CA VAL A 101 8.84 -7.27 -0.94
C VAL A 101 9.60 -7.74 0.31
N ALA A 102 10.25 -6.83 1.03
CA ALA A 102 10.92 -7.18 2.30
C ALA A 102 9.92 -7.67 3.36
N LEU A 103 8.74 -7.07 3.45
CA LEU A 103 7.67 -7.51 4.34
C LEU A 103 7.24 -8.95 4.03
N SER A 104 7.07 -9.31 2.76
CA SER A 104 6.70 -10.68 2.38
C SER A 104 7.71 -11.72 2.87
N ASN A 105 9.00 -11.37 2.93
CA ASN A 105 10.05 -12.25 3.45
C ASN A 105 9.95 -12.45 4.98
N GLU A 106 9.60 -11.41 5.74
CA GLU A 106 9.37 -11.56 7.19
C GLU A 106 8.13 -12.41 7.46
N LEU A 107 7.06 -12.25 6.67
CA LEU A 107 5.86 -13.09 6.77
C LEU A 107 6.15 -14.56 6.44
N ALA A 108 6.99 -14.83 5.45
CA ALA A 108 7.43 -16.19 5.14
C ALA A 108 8.19 -16.82 6.32
N LYS A 109 9.10 -16.08 6.97
CA LYS A 109 9.80 -16.55 8.19
C LYS A 109 8.83 -16.85 9.33
N MET A 110 7.81 -16.02 9.54
CA MET A 110 6.77 -16.29 10.53
C MET A 110 6.00 -17.57 10.20
N ALA A 111 5.64 -17.77 8.92
CA ALA A 111 4.92 -18.97 8.47
C ALA A 111 5.75 -20.26 8.69
N GLU A 112 7.06 -20.23 8.45
CA GLU A 112 7.98 -21.35 8.70
C GLU A 112 8.02 -21.75 10.18
N LYS A 113 7.81 -20.80 11.09
CA LYS A 113 7.87 -21.02 12.54
C LYS A 113 6.51 -21.35 13.19
N LEU A 114 5.42 -21.35 12.42
CA LEU A 114 4.09 -21.72 12.93
C LEU A 114 4.02 -23.08 13.63
N PRO A 115 4.72 -24.15 13.17
CA PRO A 115 4.70 -25.43 13.86
C PRO A 115 5.21 -25.38 15.31
N GLU A 116 6.02 -24.39 15.67
CA GLU A 116 6.61 -24.22 17.02
C GLU A 116 5.61 -23.60 18.02
N VAL A 117 4.47 -23.05 17.54
CA VAL A 117 3.41 -22.49 18.39
C VAL A 117 2.66 -23.62 19.11
N GLN A 118 2.73 -23.65 20.43
CA GLN A 118 2.16 -24.75 21.25
C GLN A 118 0.61 -24.72 21.30
N SER A 119 0.01 -23.53 21.32
CA SER A 119 -1.45 -23.39 21.38
C SER A 119 -2.05 -23.50 19.98
N GLU A 120 -2.80 -24.56 19.70
CA GLU A 120 -3.47 -24.75 18.39
C GLU A 120 -4.40 -23.58 18.03
N LYS A 121 -5.08 -22.99 19.02
CA LYS A 121 -5.96 -21.85 18.79
C LYS A 121 -5.17 -20.59 18.37
N VAL A 122 -4.05 -20.31 19.05
CA VAL A 122 -3.14 -19.20 18.69
C VAL A 122 -2.53 -19.44 17.33
N LYS A 123 -2.06 -20.66 17.07
CA LYS A 123 -1.47 -21.07 15.78
C LYS A 123 -2.44 -20.87 14.63
N GLN A 124 -3.70 -21.28 14.76
CA GLN A 124 -4.74 -21.11 13.73
C GLN A 124 -4.98 -19.63 13.41
N VAL A 125 -5.16 -18.79 14.43
CA VAL A 125 -5.39 -17.36 14.24
C VAL A 125 -4.18 -16.68 13.63
N LEU A 126 -2.97 -17.03 14.08
CA LEU A 126 -1.73 -16.50 13.52
C LEU A 126 -1.54 -16.91 12.06
N GLN A 127 -1.85 -18.16 11.70
CA GLN A 127 -1.83 -18.64 10.32
C GLN A 127 -2.80 -17.84 9.43
N GLN A 128 -4.02 -17.61 9.89
CA GLN A 128 -5.01 -16.80 9.18
C GLN A 128 -4.51 -15.36 9.00
N SER A 129 -3.97 -14.75 10.05
CA SER A 129 -3.40 -13.39 9.99
C SER A 129 -2.29 -13.30 8.95
N ILE A 130 -1.33 -14.21 8.95
CA ILE A 130 -0.22 -14.26 7.99
C ILE A 130 -0.77 -14.44 6.56
N THR A 131 -1.75 -15.30 6.36
CA THR A 131 -2.35 -15.55 5.03
C THR A 131 -2.99 -14.28 4.47
N VAL A 132 -3.76 -13.57 5.28
CA VAL A 132 -4.40 -12.31 4.88
C VAL A 132 -3.36 -11.22 4.63
N GLU A 133 -2.33 -11.13 5.46
CA GLU A 133 -1.26 -10.14 5.29
C GLU A 133 -0.42 -10.40 4.03
N ILE A 134 -0.15 -11.66 3.68
CA ILE A 134 0.50 -12.03 2.40
C ILE A 134 -0.38 -11.61 1.22
N ALA A 135 -1.70 -11.84 1.29
CA ALA A 135 -2.62 -11.41 0.24
C ALA A 135 -2.64 -9.87 0.10
N LEU A 136 -2.65 -9.14 1.22
CA LEU A 136 -2.58 -7.68 1.27
C LEU A 136 -1.29 -7.14 0.64
N VAL A 137 -0.13 -7.71 1.02
CA VAL A 137 1.17 -7.33 0.45
C VAL A 137 1.21 -7.63 -1.06
N THR A 138 0.64 -8.75 -1.49
CA THR A 138 0.56 -9.11 -2.91
C THR A 138 -0.27 -8.10 -3.70
N GLU A 139 -1.45 -7.71 -3.18
CA GLU A 139 -2.28 -6.67 -3.81
C GLU A 139 -1.57 -5.31 -3.82
N PHE A 140 -0.83 -4.98 -2.76
CA PHE A 140 -0.04 -3.74 -2.73
C PHE A 140 1.09 -3.74 -3.78
N ILE A 141 1.79 -4.86 -3.95
CA ILE A 141 2.82 -5.01 -4.99
C ILE A 141 2.22 -4.78 -6.39
N GLN A 142 1.02 -5.31 -6.66
CA GLN A 142 0.34 -5.08 -7.92
C GLN A 142 -0.16 -3.63 -8.07
N TYR A 143 -0.71 -3.05 -7.00
CA TYR A 143 -1.08 -1.63 -6.95
C TYR A 143 0.11 -0.73 -7.30
N SER A 144 1.28 -0.99 -6.71
CA SER A 144 2.50 -0.21 -6.95
C SER A 144 2.93 -0.26 -8.43
N LYS A 145 2.82 -1.42 -9.08
CA LYS A 145 3.10 -1.56 -10.53
C LYS A 145 2.09 -0.81 -11.38
N ASP A 146 0.79 -0.96 -11.07
CA ASP A 146 -0.28 -0.30 -11.82
C ASP A 146 -0.21 1.23 -11.64
N LEU A 147 0.19 1.71 -10.44
CA LEU A 147 0.41 3.13 -10.17
C LEU A 147 1.56 3.71 -11.01
N ASN A 148 2.68 3.01 -11.14
CA ASN A 148 3.78 3.47 -12.00
C ASN A 148 3.34 3.57 -13.46
N LEU A 149 2.64 2.55 -13.99
CA LEU A 149 2.11 2.60 -15.35
C LEU A 149 1.10 3.77 -15.54
N PHE A 150 0.31 4.04 -14.50
CA PHE A 150 -0.61 5.18 -14.51
C PHE A 150 0.16 6.51 -14.55
N LEU A 151 1.21 6.67 -13.74
CA LEU A 151 2.04 7.88 -13.70
C LEU A 151 2.77 8.11 -15.04
N ASP A 152 3.31 7.05 -15.64
CA ASP A 152 3.87 7.09 -17.01
C ASP A 152 2.83 7.61 -18.03
N GLN A 153 1.59 7.08 -17.94
CA GLN A 153 0.50 7.51 -18.83
C GLN A 153 0.05 8.95 -18.57
N VAL A 154 0.10 9.42 -17.32
CA VAL A 154 -0.14 10.83 -16.98
C VAL A 154 0.90 11.72 -17.64
N ASN A 155 2.17 11.36 -17.57
CA ASN A 155 3.28 12.07 -18.19
C ASN A 155 3.13 12.15 -19.71
N GLU A 156 2.77 11.03 -20.36
CA GLU A 156 2.46 10.98 -21.79
C GLU A 156 1.29 11.89 -22.14
N PHE A 157 0.20 11.87 -21.36
CA PHE A 157 -0.97 12.71 -21.60
C PHE A 157 -0.69 14.20 -21.44
N ILE A 158 0.14 14.60 -20.48
CA ILE A 158 0.58 16.00 -20.32
C ILE A 158 1.30 16.49 -21.57
N SER A 159 2.16 15.63 -22.13
CA SER A 159 2.95 15.92 -23.32
C SER A 159 2.11 15.86 -24.61
N ASN A 160 1.20 14.88 -24.72
CA ASN A 160 0.40 14.60 -25.90
C ASN A 160 -1.05 14.23 -25.55
N SER A 161 -1.89 15.26 -25.40
CA SER A 161 -3.30 15.12 -25.00
C SER A 161 -4.18 14.68 -26.18
N THR A 162 -4.27 13.37 -26.43
CA THR A 162 -5.17 12.79 -27.42
C THR A 162 -6.40 12.13 -26.76
N PRO A 163 -7.54 11.95 -27.48
CA PRO A 163 -8.67 11.18 -26.96
C PRO A 163 -8.31 9.74 -26.59
N ALA A 164 -7.37 9.11 -27.32
CA ALA A 164 -6.90 7.75 -27.04
C ALA A 164 -6.12 7.69 -25.71
N ASN A 165 -5.20 8.64 -25.49
CA ASN A 165 -4.44 8.70 -24.22
C ASN A 165 -5.36 8.99 -23.04
N ARG A 166 -6.41 9.78 -23.23
CA ARG A 166 -7.43 10.02 -22.20
C ARG A 166 -8.19 8.74 -21.83
N ALA A 167 -8.68 7.99 -22.82
CA ALA A 167 -9.40 6.76 -22.59
C ALA A 167 -8.54 5.73 -21.86
N ARG A 168 -7.26 5.62 -22.23
CA ARG A 168 -6.29 4.75 -21.57
C ARG A 168 -6.07 5.17 -20.12
N LEU A 169 -5.88 6.46 -19.86
CA LEU A 169 -5.69 6.98 -18.51
C LEU A 169 -6.90 6.68 -17.61
N GLN A 170 -8.14 6.89 -18.12
CA GLN A 170 -9.35 6.54 -17.37
C GLN A 170 -9.45 5.04 -17.05
N SER A 171 -9.07 4.18 -17.98
CA SER A 171 -9.05 2.73 -17.72
C SER A 171 -8.05 2.35 -16.64
N MET A 172 -6.87 2.96 -16.65
CA MET A 172 -5.84 2.69 -15.63
C MET A 172 -6.23 3.25 -14.26
N GLU A 173 -6.90 4.39 -14.22
CA GLU A 173 -7.48 4.96 -13.00
C GLU A 173 -8.44 3.97 -12.32
N ILE A 174 -9.37 3.38 -13.09
CA ILE A 174 -10.30 2.39 -12.57
C ILE A 174 -9.54 1.20 -11.97
N THR A 175 -8.52 0.68 -12.68
CA THR A 175 -7.70 -0.44 -12.21
C THR A 175 -7.01 -0.12 -10.89
N VAL A 176 -6.38 1.05 -10.78
CA VAL A 176 -5.70 1.48 -9.55
C VAL A 176 -6.69 1.60 -8.38
N ASN A 177 -7.87 2.21 -8.61
CA ASN A 177 -8.91 2.35 -7.58
C ASN A 177 -9.49 1.02 -7.12
N GLU A 178 -9.69 0.06 -8.02
CA GLU A 178 -10.11 -1.30 -7.65
C GLU A 178 -9.09 -2.00 -6.75
N ARG A 179 -7.79 -1.81 -7.02
CA ARG A 179 -6.74 -2.33 -6.14
C ARG A 179 -6.78 -1.71 -4.75
N VAL A 180 -6.95 -0.39 -4.66
CA VAL A 180 -7.12 0.30 -3.38
C VAL A 180 -8.30 -0.28 -2.60
N GLY A 181 -9.42 -0.53 -3.26
CA GLY A 181 -10.59 -1.16 -2.64
C GLY A 181 -10.28 -2.55 -2.05
N ARG A 182 -9.56 -3.40 -2.80
CA ARG A 182 -9.14 -4.73 -2.32
C ARG A 182 -8.14 -4.66 -1.16
N ILE A 183 -7.16 -3.76 -1.24
CA ILE A 183 -6.20 -3.51 -0.16
C ILE A 183 -6.93 -3.14 1.13
N ASN A 184 -7.89 -2.22 1.07
CA ASN A 184 -8.65 -1.79 2.24
C ASN A 184 -9.47 -2.94 2.85
N GLN A 185 -10.12 -3.78 2.02
CA GLN A 185 -10.86 -4.96 2.50
C GLN A 185 -9.95 -5.96 3.22
N LEU A 186 -8.78 -6.27 2.63
CA LEU A 186 -7.81 -7.18 3.24
C LEU A 186 -7.22 -6.60 4.53
N ASN A 187 -6.99 -5.29 4.59
CA ASN A 187 -6.53 -4.63 5.80
C ASN A 187 -7.55 -4.73 6.95
N GLU A 188 -8.85 -4.51 6.66
CA GLU A 188 -9.91 -4.69 7.65
C GLU A 188 -10.00 -6.15 8.15
N GLU A 189 -9.82 -7.12 7.27
CA GLU A 189 -9.80 -8.53 7.63
C GLU A 189 -8.59 -8.87 8.51
N PHE A 190 -7.39 -8.40 8.14
CA PHE A 190 -6.18 -8.54 8.94
C PHE A 190 -6.36 -7.99 10.36
N LEU A 191 -6.91 -6.79 10.49
CA LEU A 191 -7.15 -6.17 11.80
C LEU A 191 -8.07 -7.00 12.69
N ARG A 192 -9.14 -7.60 12.14
CA ARG A 192 -10.03 -8.50 12.91
C ARG A 192 -9.30 -9.74 13.43
N HIS A 193 -8.38 -10.32 12.63
CA HIS A 193 -7.57 -11.44 13.08
C HIS A 193 -6.60 -11.02 14.19
N MET A 194 -6.01 -9.84 14.06
CA MET A 194 -5.09 -9.31 15.07
C MET A 194 -5.78 -9.04 16.40
N GLU A 195 -6.98 -8.45 16.41
CA GLU A 195 -7.79 -8.30 17.63
C GLU A 195 -8.09 -9.64 18.31
N THR A 196 -8.35 -10.67 17.49
CA THR A 196 -8.62 -12.03 18.00
C THR A 196 -7.35 -12.64 18.62
N LEU A 197 -6.21 -12.47 17.94
CA LEU A 197 -4.91 -12.96 18.44
C LEU A 197 -4.58 -12.32 19.81
N ASP A 198 -4.82 -11.03 19.94
CA ASP A 198 -4.61 -10.29 21.18
C ASP A 198 -5.39 -10.83 22.37
N LYS A 199 -6.67 -11.15 22.12
CA LYS A 199 -7.54 -11.74 23.17
C LYS A 199 -7.07 -13.13 23.60
N LEU A 200 -6.33 -13.84 22.75
CA LEU A 200 -5.85 -15.20 23.02
C LEU A 200 -4.46 -15.22 23.69
N THR A 201 -3.69 -14.14 23.55
CA THR A 201 -2.31 -14.07 24.06
C THR A 201 -2.19 -13.28 25.37
N LYS A 202 -3.25 -12.58 25.79
CA LYS A 202 -3.43 -11.99 27.14
C LYS A 202 -3.76 -13.07 28.16
#